data_23bffc9f3d27a064c7f31160ab24c5e6
#
_entry.id   23bffc9f3d27a064c7f31160ab24c5e6
#
_cell.length_a   1.000
_cell.length_b   1.000
_cell.length_c   1.000
_cell.angle_alpha   90.00
_cell.angle_beta   90.00
_cell.angle_gamma   90.00
#
_symmetry.space_group_name_H-M   'P 1'
#
loop_
_entity.id
_entity.type
_entity.pdbx_description
1 polymer ?
#
loop_
_entity_poly.entity_id
_entity_poly.type
_entity_poly.pdbx_seq_one_letter_code
_entity_poly.pdbx_strand_id
1 'polypeptide(L)'
;HHHPHRHQHRCHDHIDDEEAEEDLMRLGGVAEDDLYHAVIDTTKSRFTWLLVNLGTAILASMVIGMFDATIEQIVALAVLMPIVASMGGNAGTQTLTVAVRALATRELTSTNAMRIVGKEVLVGGINGILFAILTGIIAWFWFSSLPLALIIGIAMIMNMLIAGLFGVGIPVVLERLKIDPAIASSVFLTTVTDVLGFFSFLGMAAFFLL
;
A
#
# COMPACT_ATOMS: atom_id res chain seq x y z
N HIS A 1 50.25 -18.77 30.88
CA HIS A 1 49.08 -19.66 31.02
C HIS A 1 47.97 -19.21 30.07
N HIS A 2 47.99 -19.78 28.85
CA HIS A 2 46.93 -19.62 27.83
C HIS A 2 45.83 -20.67 28.08
N HIS A 3 44.61 -20.26 28.17
CA HIS A 3 43.43 -21.12 28.11
C HIS A 3 42.88 -21.15 26.68
N PRO A 4 42.98 -22.23 25.89
CA PRO A 4 42.40 -22.35 24.57
C PRO A 4 41.04 -23.07 24.53
N HIS A 5 40.31 -23.20 25.64
CA HIS A 5 39.11 -24.07 25.70
C HIS A 5 37.77 -23.37 25.47
N ARG A 6 37.73 -22.05 25.27
CA ARG A 6 36.46 -21.32 25.19
C ARG A 6 35.82 -21.26 23.78
N HIS A 7 36.59 -21.49 22.72
CA HIS A 7 36.05 -21.42 21.35
C HIS A 7 35.52 -22.75 20.82
N GLN A 8 35.97 -23.87 21.35
CA GLN A 8 35.51 -25.18 20.90
C GLN A 8 34.13 -25.54 21.41
N HIS A 9 33.72 -25.06 22.58
CA HIS A 9 32.38 -25.33 23.13
C HIS A 9 31.26 -24.64 22.35
N ARG A 10 31.47 -23.46 21.82
CA ARG A 10 30.43 -22.72 21.09
C ARG A 10 30.10 -23.33 19.72
N CYS A 11 31.05 -23.89 19.03
CA CYS A 11 30.80 -24.54 17.75
C CYS A 11 30.11 -25.89 17.91
N HIS A 12 30.40 -26.60 18.98
CA HIS A 12 29.75 -27.88 19.29
C HIS A 12 28.29 -27.67 19.65
N ASP A 13 27.99 -26.69 20.49
CA ASP A 13 26.61 -26.39 20.92
C ASP A 13 25.70 -26.03 19.75
N HIS A 14 26.21 -25.29 18.75
CA HIS A 14 25.44 -24.94 17.54
C HIS A 14 25.15 -26.12 16.63
N ILE A 15 26.12 -27.03 16.47
CA ILE A 15 25.95 -28.23 15.63
C ILE A 15 25.01 -29.21 16.31
N ASP A 16 25.09 -29.33 17.63
CA ASP A 16 24.22 -30.20 18.41
C ASP A 16 22.76 -29.66 18.41
N ASP A 17 22.54 -28.33 18.39
CA ASP A 17 21.22 -27.73 18.32
C ASP A 17 20.59 -27.92 16.94
N GLU A 18 21.34 -27.79 15.85
CA GLU A 18 20.84 -28.04 14.49
C GLU A 18 20.51 -29.51 14.26
N GLU A 19 21.35 -30.44 14.73
CA GLU A 19 21.08 -31.89 14.68
C GLU A 19 19.87 -32.28 15.53
N ALA A 20 19.68 -31.64 16.68
CA ALA A 20 18.52 -31.87 17.54
C ALA A 20 17.23 -31.38 16.91
N GLU A 21 17.26 -30.23 16.22
CA GLU A 21 16.10 -29.71 15.47
C GLU A 21 15.77 -30.60 14.27
N GLU A 22 16.77 -31.08 13.49
CA GLU A 22 16.56 -32.03 12.40
C GLU A 22 16.01 -33.37 12.89
N ASP A 23 16.52 -33.90 14.01
CA ASP A 23 16.05 -35.14 14.61
C ASP A 23 14.63 -35.01 15.19
N LEU A 24 14.28 -33.84 15.75
CA LEU A 24 12.92 -33.52 16.19
C LEU A 24 11.94 -33.46 15.03
N MET A 25 12.35 -32.90 13.91
CA MET A 25 11.56 -32.86 12.68
C MET A 25 11.35 -34.26 12.08
N ARG A 26 12.38 -35.13 12.11
CA ARG A 26 12.28 -36.53 11.63
C ARG A 26 11.42 -37.40 12.51
N LEU A 27 11.51 -37.25 13.86
CA LEU A 27 10.71 -38.01 14.81
C LEU A 27 9.23 -37.67 14.77
N GLY A 28 8.86 -36.47 14.35
CA GLY A 28 7.47 -36.05 14.22
C GLY A 28 6.77 -36.49 12.95
N GLY A 29 7.46 -37.11 11.99
CA GLY A 29 6.91 -37.35 10.65
C GLY A 29 6.58 -36.03 9.90
N VAL A 30 7.29 -34.97 10.27
CA VAL A 30 6.85 -33.59 10.19
C VAL A 30 7.40 -32.89 8.95
N ALA A 31 8.37 -33.48 8.21
CA ALA A 31 9.12 -32.73 7.23
C ALA A 31 8.34 -32.39 5.94
N GLU A 32 7.46 -33.29 5.47
CA GLU A 32 6.68 -33.06 4.24
C GLU A 32 5.21 -32.75 4.54
N ASP A 33 4.60 -33.42 5.52
CA ASP A 33 3.20 -33.21 5.89
C ASP A 33 2.98 -31.84 6.52
N ASP A 34 3.92 -31.35 7.33
CA ASP A 34 3.82 -30.02 7.92
C ASP A 34 4.02 -28.90 6.91
N LEU A 35 4.92 -29.08 5.94
CA LEU A 35 5.08 -28.13 4.86
C LEU A 35 3.78 -28.04 4.04
N TYR A 36 3.14 -29.18 3.77
CA TYR A 36 1.87 -29.25 3.07
C TYR A 36 0.74 -28.57 3.85
N HIS A 37 0.62 -28.85 5.15
CA HIS A 37 -0.34 -28.19 6.02
C HIS A 37 -0.08 -26.69 6.16
N ALA A 38 1.18 -26.27 6.28
CA ALA A 38 1.57 -24.86 6.32
C ALA A 38 1.18 -24.13 5.03
N VAL A 39 1.37 -24.77 3.85
CA VAL A 39 0.94 -24.21 2.57
C VAL A 39 -0.58 -24.03 2.53
N ILE A 40 -1.34 -25.03 2.97
CA ILE A 40 -2.82 -24.96 2.97
C ILE A 40 -3.31 -23.87 3.91
N ASP A 41 -2.79 -23.80 5.14
CA ASP A 41 -3.21 -22.80 6.13
C ASP A 41 -2.86 -21.39 5.69
N THR A 42 -1.66 -21.21 5.16
CA THR A 42 -1.23 -19.92 4.62
C THR A 42 -2.08 -19.51 3.42
N THR A 43 -2.39 -20.45 2.52
CA THR A 43 -3.24 -20.20 1.35
C THR A 43 -4.64 -19.76 1.77
N LYS A 44 -5.26 -20.43 2.76
CA LYS A 44 -6.59 -20.04 3.27
C LYS A 44 -6.60 -18.65 3.86
N SER A 45 -5.60 -18.32 4.67
CA SER A 45 -5.48 -17.01 5.28
C SER A 45 -5.32 -15.91 4.23
N ARG A 46 -4.43 -16.10 3.27
CA ARG A 46 -4.20 -15.16 2.17
C ARG A 46 -5.40 -15.07 1.22
N PHE A 47 -6.06 -16.18 0.96
CA PHE A 47 -7.23 -16.23 0.08
C PHE A 47 -8.34 -15.31 0.59
N THR A 48 -8.62 -15.30 1.89
CA THR A 48 -9.66 -14.45 2.47
C THR A 48 -9.36 -12.97 2.21
N TRP A 49 -8.13 -12.53 2.46
CA TRP A 49 -7.74 -11.14 2.22
C TRP A 49 -7.65 -10.79 0.73
N LEU A 50 -7.18 -11.71 -0.10
CA LEU A 50 -7.18 -11.53 -1.54
C LEU A 50 -8.60 -11.44 -2.11
N LEU A 51 -9.54 -12.19 -1.54
CA LEU A 51 -10.95 -12.11 -1.94
C LEU A 51 -11.55 -10.74 -1.58
N VAL A 52 -11.26 -10.21 -0.39
CA VAL A 52 -11.65 -8.86 -0.01
C VAL A 52 -11.03 -7.84 -0.95
N ASN A 53 -9.75 -8.00 -1.27
CA ASN A 53 -9.05 -7.13 -2.22
C ASN A 53 -9.65 -7.20 -3.63
N LEU A 54 -10.07 -8.38 -4.08
CA LEU A 54 -10.77 -8.54 -5.36
C LEU A 54 -12.08 -7.74 -5.36
N GLY A 55 -12.86 -7.82 -4.28
CA GLY A 55 -14.09 -7.05 -4.15
C GLY A 55 -13.85 -5.54 -4.22
N THR A 56 -12.82 -5.06 -3.55
CA THR A 56 -12.45 -3.64 -3.58
C THR A 56 -11.88 -3.23 -4.95
N ALA A 57 -11.14 -4.11 -5.62
CA ALA A 57 -10.66 -3.87 -6.98
C ALA A 57 -11.82 -3.79 -7.99
N ILE A 58 -12.85 -4.61 -7.81
CA ILE A 58 -14.09 -4.53 -8.63
C ILE A 58 -14.76 -3.17 -8.40
N LEU A 59 -14.80 -2.67 -7.17
CA LEU A 59 -15.34 -1.35 -6.88
C LEU A 59 -14.58 -0.25 -7.63
N ALA A 60 -13.26 -0.29 -7.63
CA ALA A 60 -12.42 0.64 -8.39
C ALA A 60 -12.69 0.51 -9.90
N SER A 61 -12.84 -0.71 -10.40
CA SER A 61 -13.17 -0.97 -11.81
C SER A 61 -14.55 -0.43 -12.20
N MET A 62 -15.52 -0.48 -11.30
CA MET A 62 -16.83 0.12 -11.52
C MET A 62 -16.76 1.64 -11.68
N VAL A 63 -15.89 2.30 -10.90
CA VAL A 63 -15.63 3.74 -11.05
C VAL A 63 -15.06 4.04 -12.42
N ILE A 64 -14.08 3.26 -12.88
CA ILE A 64 -13.52 3.39 -14.22
C ILE A 64 -14.60 3.19 -15.29
N GLY A 65 -15.46 2.19 -15.11
CA GLY A 65 -16.56 1.87 -16.03
C GLY A 65 -17.59 3.00 -16.17
N MET A 66 -17.75 3.83 -15.14
CA MET A 66 -18.61 5.03 -15.22
C MET A 66 -18.08 6.05 -16.25
N PHE A 67 -16.81 6.01 -16.58
CA PHE A 67 -16.15 6.92 -17.51
C PHE A 67 -15.69 6.24 -18.81
N ASP A 68 -16.31 5.12 -19.17
CA ASP A 68 -15.92 4.34 -20.35
C ASP A 68 -16.00 5.18 -21.63
N ALA A 69 -17.05 5.97 -21.81
CA ALA A 69 -17.19 6.86 -22.96
C ALA A 69 -16.09 7.93 -23.01
N THR A 70 -15.69 8.45 -21.85
CA THR A 70 -14.61 9.43 -21.75
C THR A 70 -13.27 8.81 -22.15
N ILE A 71 -13.00 7.60 -21.67
CA ILE A 71 -11.78 6.85 -21.97
C ILE A 71 -11.74 6.46 -23.45
N GLU A 72 -12.87 6.07 -24.02
CA GLU A 72 -12.97 5.74 -25.44
C GLU A 72 -12.61 6.91 -26.34
N GLN A 73 -13.02 8.13 -25.98
CA GLN A 73 -12.70 9.34 -26.72
C GLN A 73 -11.24 9.79 -26.50
N ILE A 74 -10.70 9.57 -25.29
CA ILE A 74 -9.35 9.99 -24.92
C ILE A 74 -8.61 8.77 -24.35
N VAL A 75 -8.07 7.93 -25.23
CA VAL A 75 -7.37 6.70 -24.85
C VAL A 75 -6.13 6.96 -23.97
N ALA A 76 -5.53 8.15 -24.11
CA ALA A 76 -4.42 8.58 -23.26
C ALA A 76 -4.75 8.51 -21.77
N LEU A 77 -6.01 8.68 -21.38
CA LEU A 77 -6.45 8.52 -19.98
C LEU A 77 -6.18 7.10 -19.46
N ALA A 78 -6.50 6.09 -20.27
CA ALA A 78 -6.25 4.69 -19.90
C ALA A 78 -4.75 4.41 -19.73
N VAL A 79 -3.91 5.03 -20.54
CA VAL A 79 -2.45 4.89 -20.46
C VAL A 79 -1.90 5.53 -19.18
N LEU A 80 -2.47 6.64 -18.76
CA LEU A 80 -2.02 7.39 -17.57
C LEU A 80 -2.63 6.89 -16.25
N MET A 81 -3.71 6.13 -16.29
CA MET A 81 -4.37 5.60 -15.09
C MET A 81 -3.44 4.80 -14.17
N PRO A 82 -2.57 3.91 -14.68
CA PRO A 82 -1.61 3.20 -13.82
C PRO A 82 -0.68 4.12 -13.04
N ILE A 83 -0.30 5.26 -13.59
CA ILE A 83 0.53 6.25 -12.89
C ILE A 83 -0.22 6.81 -11.69
N VAL A 84 -1.48 7.20 -11.88
CA VAL A 84 -2.32 7.72 -10.78
C VAL A 84 -2.50 6.68 -9.69
N ALA A 85 -2.87 5.46 -10.06
CA ALA A 85 -3.08 4.36 -9.09
C ALA A 85 -1.80 4.02 -8.32
N SER A 86 -0.69 3.85 -9.03
CA SER A 86 0.59 3.48 -8.45
C SER A 86 1.11 4.53 -7.49
N MET A 87 1.08 5.79 -7.89
CA MET A 87 1.60 6.88 -7.05
C MET A 87 0.76 7.08 -5.80
N GLY A 88 -0.56 7.04 -5.90
CA GLY A 88 -1.45 7.13 -4.74
C GLY A 88 -1.28 5.97 -3.78
N GLY A 89 -1.22 4.75 -4.29
CA GLY A 89 -1.01 3.54 -3.50
C GLY A 89 0.34 3.54 -2.77
N ASN A 90 1.42 3.91 -3.47
CA ASN A 90 2.76 3.95 -2.89
C ASN A 90 2.91 5.07 -1.86
N ALA A 91 2.42 6.26 -2.14
CA ALA A 91 2.44 7.37 -1.20
C ALA A 91 1.62 7.03 0.06
N GLY A 92 0.44 6.44 -0.13
CA GLY A 92 -0.40 5.99 0.98
C GLY A 92 0.27 4.91 1.82
N THR A 93 0.95 3.96 1.20
CA THR A 93 1.70 2.90 1.90
C THR A 93 2.84 3.48 2.74
N GLN A 94 3.55 4.48 2.25
CA GLN A 94 4.59 5.16 3.03
C GLN A 94 4.01 5.81 4.28
N THR A 95 2.91 6.54 4.16
CA THR A 95 2.21 7.15 5.29
C THR A 95 1.63 6.09 6.23
N LEU A 96 1.05 5.04 5.66
CA LEU A 96 0.49 3.94 6.42
C LEU A 96 1.54 3.23 7.30
N THR A 97 2.71 2.98 6.75
CA THR A 97 3.82 2.35 7.48
C THR A 97 4.21 3.18 8.70
N VAL A 98 4.33 4.49 8.54
CA VAL A 98 4.62 5.40 9.65
C VAL A 98 3.49 5.38 10.69
N ALA A 99 2.24 5.43 10.24
CA ALA A 99 1.08 5.46 11.14
C ALA A 99 0.92 4.16 11.93
N VAL A 100 1.02 3.00 11.28
CA VAL A 100 0.90 1.69 11.95
C VAL A 100 2.02 1.51 12.96
N ARG A 101 3.24 1.91 12.63
CA ARG A 101 4.37 1.87 13.55
C ARG A 101 4.15 2.78 14.76
N ALA A 102 3.67 3.99 14.53
CA ALA A 102 3.39 4.96 15.61
C ALA A 102 2.25 4.48 16.53
N LEU A 103 1.24 3.78 15.98
CA LEU A 103 0.19 3.15 16.78
C LEU A 103 0.74 2.02 17.65
N ALA A 104 1.60 1.17 17.09
CA ALA A 104 2.20 0.05 17.80
C ALA A 104 3.10 0.51 18.95
N THR A 105 3.84 1.60 18.78
CA THR A 105 4.70 2.19 19.82
C THR A 105 3.96 3.17 20.74
N ARG A 106 2.66 3.35 20.55
CA ARG A 106 1.81 4.30 21.29
C ARG A 106 2.20 5.76 21.16
N GLU A 107 2.98 6.11 20.17
CA GLU A 107 3.30 7.51 19.83
C GLU A 107 2.10 8.22 19.20
N LEU A 108 1.31 7.48 18.40
CA LEU A 108 0.07 7.97 17.81
C LEU A 108 -1.11 7.56 18.70
N THR A 109 -1.80 8.55 19.22
CA THR A 109 -3.01 8.40 20.03
C THR A 109 -4.15 9.18 19.39
N SER A 110 -5.38 8.96 19.85
CA SER A 110 -6.53 9.73 19.36
C SER A 110 -6.45 11.22 19.68
N THR A 111 -5.63 11.61 20.70
CA THR A 111 -5.44 13.03 21.07
C THR A 111 -4.49 13.77 20.14
N ASN A 112 -3.48 13.09 19.56
CA ASN A 112 -2.51 13.70 18.65
C ASN A 112 -2.69 13.31 17.19
N ALA A 113 -3.71 12.51 16.88
CA ALA A 113 -3.96 12.03 15.52
C ALA A 113 -4.09 13.17 14.49
N MET A 114 -4.79 14.23 14.84
CA MET A 114 -4.98 15.39 13.95
C MET A 114 -3.66 16.10 13.62
N ARG A 115 -2.73 16.15 14.55
CA ARG A 115 -1.41 16.73 14.33
C ARG A 115 -0.58 15.91 13.34
N ILE A 116 -0.62 14.59 13.49
CA ILE A 116 0.09 13.66 12.59
C ILE A 116 -0.55 13.66 11.21
N VAL A 117 -1.88 13.66 11.14
CA VAL A 117 -2.62 13.82 9.87
C VAL A 117 -2.21 15.12 9.18
N GLY A 118 -2.18 16.24 9.90
CA GLY A 118 -1.77 17.53 9.35
C GLY A 118 -0.34 17.49 8.77
N LYS A 119 0.59 16.88 9.47
CA LYS A 119 1.96 16.68 8.98
C LYS A 119 1.99 15.84 7.70
N GLU A 120 1.32 14.69 7.69
CA GLU A 120 1.32 13.79 6.53
C GLU A 120 0.58 14.37 5.33
N VAL A 121 -0.49 15.12 5.55
CA VAL A 121 -1.18 15.85 4.47
C VAL A 121 -0.28 16.93 3.89
N LEU A 122 0.47 17.65 4.72
CA LEU A 122 1.42 18.65 4.25
C LEU A 122 2.54 18.03 3.42
N VAL A 123 3.10 16.91 3.87
CA VAL A 123 4.11 16.14 3.11
C VAL A 123 3.50 15.65 1.79
N GLY A 124 2.28 15.14 1.82
CA GLY A 124 1.54 14.74 0.62
C GLY A 124 1.31 15.90 -0.35
N GLY A 125 0.99 17.08 0.16
CA GLY A 125 0.82 18.28 -0.66
C GLY A 125 2.10 18.73 -1.34
N ILE A 126 3.22 18.73 -0.63
CA ILE A 126 4.54 19.08 -1.18
C ILE A 126 4.96 18.06 -2.24
N ASN A 127 4.90 16.78 -1.93
CA ASN A 127 5.20 15.72 -2.89
C ASN A 127 4.23 15.73 -4.06
N GLY A 128 2.97 16.02 -3.80
CA GLY A 128 1.95 16.16 -4.84
C GLY A 128 2.29 17.24 -5.86
N ILE A 129 2.75 18.39 -5.41
CA ILE A 129 3.18 19.49 -6.28
C ILE A 129 4.41 19.06 -7.11
N LEU A 130 5.41 18.46 -6.46
CA LEU A 130 6.62 18.01 -7.16
C LEU A 130 6.31 16.96 -8.22
N PHE A 131 5.51 15.96 -7.89
CA PHE A 131 5.13 14.90 -8.83
C PHE A 131 4.09 15.37 -9.85
N ALA A 132 3.27 16.36 -9.52
CA ALA A 132 2.40 17.00 -10.51
C ALA A 132 3.20 17.66 -11.62
N ILE A 133 4.28 18.36 -11.27
CA ILE A 133 5.17 18.97 -12.26
C ILE A 133 5.84 17.90 -13.12
N LEU A 134 6.40 16.85 -12.48
CA LEU A 134 7.07 15.75 -13.18
C LEU A 134 6.13 15.00 -14.12
N THR A 135 4.98 14.56 -13.61
CA THR A 135 4.01 13.81 -14.43
C THR A 135 3.34 14.67 -15.48
N GLY A 136 3.11 15.95 -15.18
CA GLY A 136 2.59 16.90 -16.16
C GLY A 136 3.55 17.10 -17.33
N ILE A 137 4.84 17.25 -17.06
CA ILE A 137 5.87 17.35 -18.09
C ILE A 137 5.93 16.07 -18.93
N ILE A 138 5.93 14.90 -18.28
CA ILE A 138 5.95 13.61 -18.97
C ILE A 138 4.73 13.44 -19.87
N ALA A 139 3.54 13.75 -19.38
CA ALA A 139 2.30 13.65 -20.15
C ALA A 139 2.29 14.63 -21.32
N TRP A 140 2.82 15.82 -21.13
CA TRP A 140 2.91 16.83 -22.19
C TRP A 140 3.85 16.35 -23.32
N PHE A 141 5.01 15.84 -22.99
CA PHE A 141 5.92 15.30 -24.00
C PHE A 141 5.36 14.05 -24.69
N TRP A 142 4.65 13.21 -23.95
CA TRP A 142 4.14 11.95 -24.48
C TRP A 142 2.94 12.15 -25.41
N PHE A 143 1.99 12.96 -24.99
CA PHE A 143 0.71 13.13 -25.71
C PHE A 143 0.55 14.50 -26.39
N SER A 144 1.50 15.39 -26.24
CA SER A 144 1.47 16.75 -26.82
C SER A 144 0.18 17.51 -26.47
N SER A 145 -0.38 17.26 -25.29
CA SER A 145 -1.62 17.86 -24.80
C SER A 145 -1.37 18.59 -23.48
N LEU A 146 -1.44 19.92 -23.50
CA LEU A 146 -1.33 20.72 -22.30
C LEU A 146 -2.54 20.52 -21.34
N PRO A 147 -3.80 20.49 -21.83
CA PRO A 147 -4.94 20.20 -20.94
C PRO A 147 -4.83 18.87 -20.21
N LEU A 148 -4.38 17.82 -20.88
CA LEU A 148 -4.16 16.52 -20.27
C LEU A 148 -3.05 16.57 -19.22
N ALA A 149 -1.96 17.27 -19.49
CA ALA A 149 -0.86 17.46 -18.56
C ALA A 149 -1.32 18.19 -17.28
N LEU A 150 -2.14 19.21 -17.41
CA LEU A 150 -2.70 19.96 -16.27
C LEU A 150 -3.65 19.07 -15.44
N ILE A 151 -4.48 18.26 -16.09
CA ILE A 151 -5.42 17.38 -15.42
C ILE A 151 -4.69 16.30 -14.61
N ILE A 152 -3.70 15.63 -15.20
CA ILE A 152 -2.93 14.63 -14.45
C ILE A 152 -2.13 15.26 -13.31
N GLY A 153 -1.63 16.46 -13.49
CA GLY A 153 -0.94 17.20 -12.43
C GLY A 153 -1.86 17.49 -11.25
N ILE A 154 -3.05 18.00 -11.50
CA ILE A 154 -4.04 18.26 -10.45
C ILE A 154 -4.50 16.96 -9.78
N ALA A 155 -4.76 15.92 -10.57
CA ALA A 155 -5.12 14.61 -10.05
C ALA A 155 -4.03 14.04 -9.14
N MET A 156 -2.77 14.25 -9.49
CA MET A 156 -1.62 13.82 -8.69
C MET A 156 -1.58 14.53 -7.33
N ILE A 157 -1.79 15.84 -7.30
CA ILE A 157 -1.85 16.63 -6.07
C ILE A 157 -2.99 16.11 -5.18
N MET A 158 -4.18 15.96 -5.73
CA MET A 158 -5.35 15.47 -5.00
C MET A 158 -5.11 14.07 -4.44
N ASN A 159 -4.54 13.18 -5.24
CA ASN A 159 -4.30 11.80 -4.84
C ASN A 159 -3.24 11.70 -3.73
N MET A 160 -2.20 12.52 -3.79
CA MET A 160 -1.17 12.59 -2.73
C MET A 160 -1.73 13.14 -1.41
N LEU A 161 -2.62 14.13 -1.47
CA LEU A 161 -3.31 14.64 -0.30
C LEU A 161 -4.22 13.58 0.33
N ILE A 162 -4.97 12.86 -0.50
CA ILE A 162 -5.82 11.74 -0.09
C ILE A 162 -4.97 10.64 0.57
N ALA A 163 -3.84 10.29 -0.03
CA ALA A 163 -2.92 9.29 0.50
C ALA A 163 -2.40 9.69 1.89
N GLY A 164 -2.04 10.96 2.10
CA GLY A 164 -1.60 11.46 3.39
C GLY A 164 -2.71 11.45 4.44
N LEU A 165 -3.90 11.86 4.07
CA LEU A 165 -5.05 11.90 4.96
C LEU A 165 -5.50 10.49 5.38
N PHE A 166 -5.75 9.61 4.42
CA PHE A 166 -6.27 8.27 4.68
C PHE A 166 -5.19 7.30 5.13
N GLY A 167 -3.93 7.53 4.78
CA GLY A 167 -2.80 6.75 5.27
C GLY A 167 -2.64 6.78 6.78
N VAL A 168 -3.03 7.88 7.43
CA VAL A 168 -3.12 7.98 8.89
C VAL A 168 -4.53 7.66 9.38
N GLY A 169 -5.55 8.20 8.71
CA GLY A 169 -6.94 8.10 9.14
C GLY A 169 -7.45 6.67 9.21
N ILE A 170 -7.15 5.84 8.22
CA ILE A 170 -7.62 4.45 8.17
C ILE A 170 -7.07 3.62 9.34
N PRO A 171 -5.74 3.59 9.63
CA PRO A 171 -5.25 2.84 10.78
C PRO A 171 -5.84 3.30 12.11
N VAL A 172 -6.00 4.59 12.30
CA VAL A 172 -6.58 5.15 13.54
C VAL A 172 -8.02 4.71 13.71
N VAL A 173 -8.82 4.77 12.65
CA VAL A 173 -10.22 4.32 12.70
C VAL A 173 -10.31 2.82 12.95
N LEU A 174 -9.48 2.01 12.29
CA LEU A 174 -9.46 0.55 12.49
C LEU A 174 -9.07 0.19 13.92
N GLU A 175 -8.12 0.89 14.51
CA GLU A 175 -7.75 0.66 15.91
C GLU A 175 -8.90 0.98 16.86
N ARG A 176 -9.64 2.07 16.63
CA ARG A 176 -10.85 2.40 17.41
C ARG A 176 -11.93 1.34 17.30
N LEU A 177 -12.06 0.68 16.14
CA LEU A 177 -13.00 -0.42 15.91
C LEU A 177 -12.46 -1.77 16.39
N LYS A 178 -11.28 -1.81 17.01
CA LYS A 178 -10.58 -3.01 17.48
C LYS A 178 -10.29 -4.03 16.37
N ILE A 179 -10.07 -3.54 15.15
CA ILE A 179 -9.60 -4.31 14.01
C ILE A 179 -8.09 -4.11 13.90
N ASP A 180 -7.34 -5.16 13.60
CA ASP A 180 -5.88 -5.06 13.44
C ASP A 180 -5.54 -4.14 12.26
N PRO A 181 -4.92 -2.96 12.52
CA PRO A 181 -4.61 -2.02 11.44
C PRO A 181 -3.50 -2.51 10.52
N ALA A 182 -2.66 -3.44 10.95
CA ALA A 182 -1.52 -3.90 10.16
C ALA A 182 -1.94 -4.66 8.90
N ILE A 183 -3.04 -5.39 8.95
CA ILE A 183 -3.50 -6.24 7.84
C ILE A 183 -4.57 -5.53 7.01
N ALA A 184 -5.58 -4.96 7.66
CA ALA A 184 -6.75 -4.40 7.01
C ALA A 184 -6.47 -3.05 6.33
N SER A 185 -5.54 -2.26 6.87
CA SER A 185 -5.30 -0.88 6.42
C SER A 185 -4.87 -0.79 4.96
N SER A 186 -4.01 -1.69 4.49
CA SER A 186 -3.48 -1.62 3.12
C SER A 186 -4.57 -1.85 2.08
N VAL A 187 -5.50 -2.76 2.33
CA VAL A 187 -6.63 -3.05 1.43
C VAL A 187 -7.56 -1.84 1.34
N PHE A 188 -7.96 -1.28 2.47
CA PHE A 188 -8.83 -0.11 2.51
C PHE A 188 -8.16 1.12 1.93
N LEU A 189 -6.88 1.33 2.22
CA LEU A 189 -6.13 2.47 1.69
C LEU A 189 -6.01 2.41 0.18
N THR A 190 -5.62 1.26 -0.37
CA THR A 190 -5.52 1.07 -1.83
C THR A 190 -6.88 1.31 -2.49
N THR A 191 -7.95 0.81 -1.89
CA THR A 191 -9.31 1.04 -2.40
C THR A 191 -9.65 2.53 -2.45
N VAL A 192 -9.41 3.25 -1.37
CA VAL A 192 -9.71 4.69 -1.29
C VAL A 192 -8.87 5.48 -2.30
N THR A 193 -7.58 5.22 -2.36
CA THR A 193 -6.69 5.93 -3.30
C THR A 193 -7.03 5.61 -4.76
N ASP A 194 -7.39 4.39 -5.08
CA ASP A 194 -7.79 4.01 -6.44
C ASP A 194 -9.14 4.63 -6.81
N VAL A 195 -10.15 4.47 -5.97
CA VAL A 195 -11.50 5.00 -6.24
C VAL A 195 -11.47 6.52 -6.38
N LEU A 196 -10.91 7.22 -5.41
CA LEU A 196 -10.85 8.67 -5.43
C LEU A 196 -9.87 9.21 -6.47
N GLY A 197 -8.76 8.49 -6.70
CA GLY A 197 -7.78 8.86 -7.73
C GLY A 197 -8.37 8.76 -9.13
N PHE A 198 -8.99 7.64 -9.47
CA PHE A 198 -9.63 7.46 -10.77
C PHE A 198 -10.82 8.37 -10.95
N PHE A 199 -11.64 8.51 -9.94
CA PHE A 199 -12.81 9.40 -10.00
C PHE A 199 -12.37 10.85 -10.26
N SER A 200 -11.39 11.36 -9.53
CA SER A 200 -10.91 12.73 -9.72
C SER A 200 -10.24 12.93 -11.08
N PHE A 201 -9.40 12.00 -11.50
CA PHE A 201 -8.68 12.07 -12.78
C PHE A 201 -9.65 11.99 -13.96
N LEU A 202 -10.47 10.94 -13.99
CA LEU A 202 -11.42 10.73 -15.09
C LEU A 202 -12.57 11.73 -15.06
N GLY A 203 -13.01 12.12 -13.87
CA GLY A 203 -14.04 13.14 -13.71
C GLY A 203 -13.61 14.51 -14.21
N MET A 204 -12.39 14.93 -13.90
CA MET A 204 -11.82 16.18 -14.45
C MET A 204 -11.65 16.10 -15.96
N ALA A 205 -11.20 14.96 -16.48
CA ALA A 205 -11.07 14.76 -17.92
C ALA A 205 -12.43 14.84 -18.62
N ALA A 206 -13.46 14.20 -18.07
CA ALA A 206 -14.82 14.27 -18.60
C ALA A 206 -15.38 15.68 -18.59
N PHE A 207 -15.11 16.43 -17.52
CA PHE A 207 -15.66 17.78 -17.36
C PHE A 207 -14.91 18.82 -18.20
N PHE A 208 -13.58 18.76 -18.27
CA PHE A 208 -12.77 19.81 -18.90
C PHE A 208 -12.35 19.49 -20.34
N LEU A 209 -12.23 18.22 -20.74
CA LEU A 209 -11.78 17.81 -22.07
C LEU A 209 -12.94 17.42 -23.01
N LEU A 210 -14.09 17.18 -22.46
CA LEU A 210 -15.34 16.92 -23.18
C LEU A 210 -16.36 18.01 -22.86
#